data_016f14835fb65a522c68c2c78247b5a8
#
_entry.id   016f14835fb65a522c68c2c78247b5a8
#
_cell.length_a   1.000
_cell.length_b   1.000
_cell.length_c   1.000
_cell.angle_alpha   90.00
_cell.angle_beta   90.00
_cell.angle_gamma   90.00
#
_symmetry.space_group_name_H-M   'P 1'
#
loop_
_entity.id
_entity.type
_entity.pdbx_description
1 polymer ?
#
loop_
_entity_poly.entity_id
_entity_poly.type
_entity_poly.pdbx_seq_one_letter_code
_entity_poly.pdbx_strand_id
1 'polypeptide(L)'
;TTGKEVHFDYDFPFFGEVVRSTEKVQEAASKIEQAKNKVHYALFWFLNSGHIDEAALNNLKEGHIEKATEIWEKTLKDSTVTAKNFAAISNLSTLQLGIATYNGSFDPEKFSTSIDLKGKLLLSEVFNNFVTTVIGEGISLNRDIILKEFAEEILQIVKPYLNKPNGIKSSQLINAFSSFPNEIKQYISGKFTDRPLNNIENQIEITKQKRDDNPNDAEEYGEELYKNTKEDLVFLKNVWGSNNVQYQMIANKLANEILQCAVDFFVEY
;
A
#
# COMPACT_ATOMS: atom_id res chain seq x y z
N THR A 1 1.70 40.54 11.93
CA THR A 1 1.65 39.08 12.14
C THR A 1 2.39 38.75 13.42
N THR A 2 1.66 38.69 14.51
CA THR A 2 2.16 38.30 15.82
C THR A 2 2.34 36.77 15.80
N GLY A 3 3.56 36.27 16.03
CA GLY A 3 3.88 34.86 16.15
C GLY A 3 3.25 34.22 17.41
N LYS A 4 1.93 34.18 17.46
CA LYS A 4 1.20 33.41 18.46
C LYS A 4 1.14 31.97 17.97
N GLU A 5 1.70 31.04 18.74
CA GLU A 5 1.42 29.63 18.59
C GLU A 5 -0.11 29.42 18.62
N VAL A 6 -0.64 28.86 17.54
CA VAL A 6 -2.04 28.46 17.49
C VAL A 6 -2.10 27.05 18.08
N HIS A 7 -2.56 26.93 19.31
CA HIS A 7 -2.93 25.63 19.88
C HIS A 7 -4.07 25.04 19.05
N PHE A 8 -3.89 23.81 18.61
CA PHE A 8 -4.90 23.07 17.87
C PHE A 8 -5.49 21.96 18.74
N ASP A 9 -6.82 21.82 18.74
CA ASP A 9 -7.54 20.89 19.60
C ASP A 9 -7.24 19.39 19.35
N TYR A 10 -6.49 19.09 18.28
CA TYR A 10 -6.15 17.73 17.85
C TYR A 10 -4.63 17.51 17.73
N ASP A 11 -3.86 18.10 18.63
CA ASP A 11 -2.46 17.74 18.82
C ASP A 11 -2.38 16.45 19.64
N PHE A 12 -1.92 15.39 18.98
CA PHE A 12 -1.77 14.08 19.63
C PHE A 12 -0.29 13.84 19.95
N PRO A 13 0.06 13.54 21.22
CA PRO A 13 1.47 13.39 21.64
C PRO A 13 2.26 12.37 20.84
N PHE A 14 1.60 11.32 20.34
CA PHE A 14 2.24 10.26 19.57
C PHE A 14 2.63 10.65 18.13
N PHE A 15 2.16 11.78 17.60
CA PHE A 15 2.63 12.30 16.29
C PHE A 15 3.86 13.21 16.40
N GLY A 16 4.32 13.50 17.62
CA GLY A 16 5.40 14.44 17.85
C GLY A 16 4.99 15.90 17.64
N GLU A 17 5.95 16.80 17.67
CA GLU A 17 5.72 18.22 17.52
C GLU A 17 5.43 18.60 16.06
N VAL A 18 4.28 19.22 15.81
CA VAL A 18 3.90 19.72 14.49
C VAL A 18 4.19 21.21 14.38
N VAL A 19 5.21 21.56 13.62
CA VAL A 19 5.55 22.98 13.36
C VAL A 19 4.53 23.60 12.40
N ARG A 20 3.73 24.56 12.91
CA ARG A 20 2.69 25.30 12.17
C ARG A 20 3.15 26.72 11.87
N SER A 21 4.04 26.91 10.89
CA SER A 21 4.30 28.26 10.38
C SER A 21 3.09 28.76 9.56
N THR A 22 2.95 30.08 9.44
CA THR A 22 1.89 30.69 8.64
C THR A 22 1.90 30.18 7.21
N GLU A 23 3.09 30.00 6.62
CA GLU A 23 3.27 29.50 5.25
C GLU A 23 2.77 28.06 5.13
N LYS A 24 3.13 27.17 6.07
CA LYS A 24 2.68 25.77 6.08
C LYS A 24 1.16 25.65 6.25
N VAL A 25 0.56 26.49 7.10
CA VAL A 25 -0.90 26.51 7.28
C VAL A 25 -1.60 26.98 6.01
N GLN A 26 -1.08 28.03 5.35
CA GLN A 26 -1.63 28.52 4.08
C GLN A 26 -1.49 27.48 2.96
N GLU A 27 -0.33 26.81 2.86
CA GLU A 27 -0.13 25.73 1.90
C GLU A 27 -1.11 24.59 2.13
N ALA A 28 -1.29 24.13 3.37
CA ALA A 28 -2.23 23.08 3.73
C ALA A 28 -3.68 23.49 3.40
N ALA A 29 -4.08 24.72 3.73
CA ALA A 29 -5.41 25.24 3.42
C ALA A 29 -5.67 25.24 1.91
N SER A 30 -4.71 25.71 1.10
CA SER A 30 -4.81 25.71 -0.37
C SER A 30 -4.94 24.28 -0.94
N LYS A 31 -4.20 23.31 -0.38
CA LYS A 31 -4.31 21.90 -0.80
C LYS A 31 -5.70 21.31 -0.52
N ILE A 32 -6.35 21.71 0.57
CA ILE A 32 -7.67 21.19 0.97
C ILE A 32 -8.83 21.82 0.16
N GLU A 33 -8.63 22.93 -0.54
CA GLU A 33 -9.73 23.60 -1.27
C GLU A 33 -10.36 22.73 -2.36
N GLN A 34 -9.60 21.88 -3.02
CA GLN A 34 -10.12 20.99 -4.06
C GLN A 34 -10.92 19.83 -3.45
N ALA A 35 -12.10 19.53 -4.00
CA ALA A 35 -13.01 18.50 -3.50
C ALA A 35 -12.35 17.11 -3.32
N LYS A 36 -11.56 16.66 -4.32
CA LYS A 36 -10.85 15.38 -4.23
C LYS A 36 -9.84 15.36 -3.07
N ASN A 37 -9.12 16.45 -2.85
CA ASN A 37 -8.15 16.56 -1.78
C ASN A 37 -8.83 16.55 -0.40
N LYS A 38 -10.02 17.16 -0.27
CA LYS A 38 -10.82 17.08 0.97
C LYS A 38 -11.09 15.64 1.37
N VAL A 39 -11.56 14.82 0.44
CA VAL A 39 -11.83 13.39 0.69
C VAL A 39 -10.53 12.65 1.00
N HIS A 40 -9.47 12.90 0.23
CA HIS A 40 -8.15 12.31 0.46
C HIS A 40 -7.67 12.59 1.89
N TYR A 41 -7.59 13.85 2.32
CA TYR A 41 -7.14 14.19 3.67
C TYR A 41 -8.07 13.68 4.76
N ALA A 42 -9.40 13.68 4.54
CA ALA A 42 -10.35 13.12 5.49
C ALA A 42 -10.18 11.61 5.70
N LEU A 43 -9.67 10.88 4.71
CA LEU A 43 -9.35 9.45 4.85
C LEU A 43 -8.11 9.18 5.73
N PHE A 44 -7.21 10.16 5.88
CA PHE A 44 -5.97 10.04 6.64
C PHE A 44 -5.98 10.84 7.95
N TRP A 45 -7.15 11.38 8.33
CA TRP A 45 -7.30 12.12 9.57
C TRP A 45 -8.47 11.60 10.41
N PHE A 46 -8.53 12.06 11.67
CA PHE A 46 -9.58 11.69 12.59
C PHE A 46 -10.88 12.45 12.34
N LEU A 47 -11.99 11.73 12.47
CA LEU A 47 -13.34 12.24 12.33
C LEU A 47 -13.98 12.33 13.72
N ASN A 48 -14.67 13.43 14.01
CA ASN A 48 -15.49 13.56 15.21
C ASN A 48 -16.95 13.62 14.78
N SER A 49 -17.65 12.48 14.82
CA SER A 49 -19.04 12.34 14.39
C SER A 49 -20.02 12.22 15.56
N GLY A 50 -19.52 12.15 16.80
CA GLY A 50 -20.36 12.03 17.98
C GLY A 50 -19.62 11.63 19.26
N HIS A 51 -20.36 11.37 20.33
CA HIS A 51 -19.80 11.17 21.68
C HIS A 51 -18.77 10.03 21.79
N ILE A 52 -18.89 8.98 20.99
CA ILE A 52 -17.93 7.88 20.97
C ILE A 52 -16.59 8.36 20.44
N ASP A 53 -16.60 9.09 19.32
CA ASP A 53 -15.37 9.63 18.74
C ASP A 53 -14.77 10.70 19.64
N GLU A 54 -15.58 11.58 20.21
CA GLU A 54 -15.14 12.60 21.17
C GLU A 54 -14.44 11.97 22.38
N ALA A 55 -15.01 10.92 22.97
CA ALA A 55 -14.42 10.22 24.11
C ALA A 55 -13.07 9.57 23.72
N ALA A 56 -12.97 8.92 22.57
CA ALA A 56 -11.74 8.31 22.10
C ALA A 56 -10.67 9.36 21.77
N LEU A 57 -11.04 10.45 21.08
CA LEU A 57 -10.14 11.55 20.75
C LEU A 57 -9.60 12.26 21.98
N ASN A 58 -10.41 12.42 23.02
CA ASN A 58 -9.95 12.98 24.30
C ASN A 58 -8.92 12.06 24.98
N ASN A 59 -9.13 10.73 24.95
CA ASN A 59 -8.10 9.80 25.41
C ASN A 59 -6.81 9.89 24.59
N LEU A 60 -6.87 10.09 23.26
CA LEU A 60 -5.68 10.29 22.44
C LEU A 60 -4.92 11.58 22.79
N LYS A 61 -5.63 12.67 23.08
CA LYS A 61 -5.02 13.93 23.55
C LYS A 61 -4.25 13.77 24.85
N GLU A 62 -4.74 12.89 25.71
CA GLU A 62 -4.10 12.54 26.99
C GLU A 62 -3.00 11.47 26.84
N GLY A 63 -2.75 10.97 25.63
CA GLY A 63 -1.76 9.91 25.35
C GLY A 63 -2.24 8.50 25.70
N HIS A 64 -3.52 8.29 26.00
CA HIS A 64 -4.11 6.99 26.33
C HIS A 64 -4.53 6.22 25.07
N ILE A 65 -3.56 5.79 24.28
CA ILE A 65 -3.77 5.15 22.96
C ILE A 65 -4.60 3.88 23.08
N GLU A 66 -4.31 3.01 24.06
CA GLU A 66 -5.00 1.74 24.27
C GLU A 66 -6.50 1.95 24.57
N LYS A 67 -6.83 2.93 25.41
CA LYS A 67 -8.22 3.26 25.73
C LYS A 67 -8.98 3.78 24.52
N ALA A 68 -8.37 4.64 23.72
CA ALA A 68 -8.98 5.12 22.48
C ALA A 68 -9.23 3.96 21.49
N THR A 69 -8.27 3.06 21.36
CA THR A 69 -8.41 1.84 20.55
C THR A 69 -9.59 0.99 21.01
N GLU A 70 -9.66 0.67 22.32
CA GLU A 70 -10.76 -0.11 22.89
C GLU A 70 -12.14 0.52 22.69
N ILE A 71 -12.25 1.85 22.77
CA ILE A 71 -13.51 2.57 22.55
C ILE A 71 -14.01 2.34 21.13
N TRP A 72 -13.14 2.50 20.12
CA TRP A 72 -13.52 2.30 18.72
C TRP A 72 -13.73 0.82 18.39
N GLU A 73 -12.91 -0.11 18.91
CA GLU A 73 -13.08 -1.56 18.69
C GLU A 73 -14.42 -2.08 19.18
N LYS A 74 -14.96 -1.52 20.28
CA LYS A 74 -16.32 -1.88 20.76
C LYS A 74 -17.43 -1.60 19.75
N THR A 75 -17.20 -0.70 18.79
CA THR A 75 -18.17 -0.40 17.71
C THR A 75 -18.09 -1.37 16.54
N LEU A 76 -17.05 -2.22 16.49
CA LEU A 76 -16.76 -3.15 15.40
C LEU A 76 -17.41 -4.54 15.57
N LYS A 77 -18.28 -4.73 16.55
CA LYS A 77 -18.86 -6.04 16.88
C LYS A 77 -19.55 -6.74 15.72
N ASP A 78 -20.09 -5.96 14.77
CA ASP A 78 -20.64 -6.48 13.52
C ASP A 78 -19.72 -6.02 12.39
N SER A 79 -19.03 -6.93 11.73
CA SER A 79 -18.01 -6.67 10.68
C SER A 79 -18.49 -5.77 9.52
N THR A 80 -19.74 -5.31 9.54
CA THR A 80 -20.38 -4.50 8.50
C THR A 80 -20.17 -3.01 8.77
N VAL A 81 -19.73 -2.26 7.77
CA VAL A 81 -19.63 -0.81 7.83
C VAL A 81 -21.02 -0.19 7.67
N THR A 82 -21.40 0.64 8.62
CA THR A 82 -22.67 1.37 8.64
C THR A 82 -22.43 2.86 8.87
N ALA A 83 -23.42 3.71 8.63
CA ALA A 83 -23.30 5.14 8.93
C ALA A 83 -22.96 5.42 10.41
N LYS A 84 -23.37 4.52 11.33
CA LYS A 84 -23.13 4.69 12.78
C LYS A 84 -21.69 4.40 13.21
N ASN A 85 -21.01 3.45 12.55
CA ASN A 85 -19.66 3.04 12.93
C ASN A 85 -18.58 3.50 11.94
N PHE A 86 -18.95 4.20 10.87
CA PHE A 86 -18.03 4.65 9.82
C PHE A 86 -16.88 5.47 10.38
N ALA A 87 -17.18 6.48 11.20
CA ALA A 87 -16.15 7.34 11.79
C ALA A 87 -15.22 6.56 12.72
N ALA A 88 -15.77 5.70 13.59
CA ALA A 88 -14.98 4.87 14.49
C ALA A 88 -14.02 3.93 13.74
N ILE A 89 -14.48 3.28 12.65
CA ILE A 89 -13.64 2.44 11.80
C ILE A 89 -12.56 3.27 11.10
N SER A 90 -12.92 4.46 10.57
CA SER A 90 -11.96 5.37 9.95
C SER A 90 -10.87 5.81 10.93
N ASN A 91 -11.29 6.20 12.14
CA ASN A 91 -10.40 6.64 13.21
C ASN A 91 -9.46 5.53 13.67
N LEU A 92 -9.99 4.33 13.89
CA LEU A 92 -9.17 3.17 14.26
C LEU A 92 -8.16 2.84 13.17
N SER A 93 -8.57 2.83 11.90
CA SER A 93 -7.65 2.63 10.78
C SER A 93 -6.54 3.70 10.75
N THR A 94 -6.89 4.97 10.93
CA THR A 94 -5.94 6.09 10.94
C THR A 94 -4.96 5.96 12.11
N LEU A 95 -5.45 5.60 13.30
CA LEU A 95 -4.63 5.36 14.48
C LEU A 95 -3.66 4.19 14.28
N GLN A 96 -4.15 3.07 13.75
CA GLN A 96 -3.32 1.89 13.47
C GLN A 96 -2.21 2.21 12.45
N LEU A 97 -2.50 3.03 11.42
CA LEU A 97 -1.49 3.48 10.46
C LEU A 97 -0.43 4.36 11.13
N GLY A 98 -0.87 5.31 11.96
CA GLY A 98 0.03 6.17 12.72
C GLY A 98 0.96 5.38 13.65
N ILE A 99 0.41 4.40 14.39
CA ILE A 99 1.19 3.53 15.27
C ILE A 99 2.16 2.66 14.45
N ALA A 100 1.72 2.14 13.31
CA ALA A 100 2.54 1.28 12.46
C ALA A 100 3.82 1.95 11.95
N THR A 101 3.83 3.28 11.88
CA THR A 101 4.96 4.08 11.35
C THR A 101 5.62 4.95 12.42
N TYR A 102 5.30 4.72 13.70
CA TYR A 102 5.75 5.57 14.80
C TYR A 102 7.25 5.43 15.10
N ASN A 103 7.91 6.56 15.39
CA ASN A 103 9.32 6.64 15.82
C ASN A 103 10.33 5.91 14.91
N GLY A 104 10.07 5.89 13.59
CA GLY A 104 10.99 5.26 12.63
C GLY A 104 11.01 3.73 12.66
N SER A 105 10.18 3.11 13.51
CA SER A 105 9.89 1.67 13.47
C SER A 105 8.70 1.39 12.55
N PHE A 106 8.54 0.13 12.13
CA PHE A 106 7.39 -0.31 11.36
C PHE A 106 6.77 -1.55 11.97
N ASP A 107 5.45 -1.49 12.22
CA ASP A 107 4.65 -2.62 12.72
C ASP A 107 3.77 -3.17 11.58
N PRO A 108 4.12 -4.32 10.96
CA PRO A 108 3.37 -4.89 9.85
C PRO A 108 1.95 -5.33 10.21
N GLU A 109 1.67 -5.72 11.46
CA GLU A 109 0.35 -6.16 11.90
C GLU A 109 -0.61 -4.97 12.02
N LYS A 110 -0.15 -3.90 12.67
CA LYS A 110 -0.90 -2.65 12.78
C LYS A 110 -1.17 -2.05 11.39
N PHE A 111 -0.17 -2.07 10.53
CA PHE A 111 -0.31 -1.64 9.15
C PHE A 111 -1.37 -2.46 8.41
N SER A 112 -1.28 -3.80 8.45
CA SER A 112 -2.25 -4.68 7.77
C SER A 112 -3.66 -4.46 8.26
N THR A 113 -3.85 -4.32 9.59
CA THR A 113 -5.14 -3.99 10.20
C THR A 113 -5.68 -2.66 9.68
N SER A 114 -4.83 -1.63 9.62
CA SER A 114 -5.23 -0.33 9.08
C SER A 114 -5.72 -0.42 7.63
N ILE A 115 -4.97 -1.10 6.76
CA ILE A 115 -5.31 -1.22 5.34
C ILE A 115 -6.61 -2.01 5.16
N ASP A 116 -6.81 -3.11 5.89
CA ASP A 116 -8.06 -3.90 5.83
C ASP A 116 -9.28 -3.07 6.26
N LEU A 117 -9.18 -2.35 7.38
CA LEU A 117 -10.26 -1.47 7.85
C LEU A 117 -10.56 -0.37 6.83
N LYS A 118 -9.54 0.25 6.24
CA LYS A 118 -9.73 1.28 5.23
C LYS A 118 -10.32 0.71 3.94
N GLY A 119 -9.93 -0.49 3.56
CA GLY A 119 -10.53 -1.21 2.43
C GLY A 119 -12.03 -1.45 2.64
N LYS A 120 -12.42 -1.93 3.83
CA LYS A 120 -13.84 -2.10 4.20
C LYS A 120 -14.62 -0.80 4.11
N LEU A 121 -14.05 0.32 4.57
CA LEU A 121 -14.67 1.64 4.46
C LEU A 121 -14.88 2.08 3.01
N LEU A 122 -13.80 2.06 2.23
CA LEU A 122 -13.79 2.53 0.84
C LEU A 122 -14.71 1.72 -0.06
N LEU A 123 -14.90 0.43 0.25
CA LEU A 123 -15.76 -0.48 -0.51
C LEU A 123 -17.21 -0.53 0.00
N SER A 124 -17.50 0.09 1.14
CA SER A 124 -18.84 0.08 1.73
C SER A 124 -19.84 0.89 0.90
N GLU A 125 -21.12 0.55 1.04
CA GLU A 125 -22.21 1.31 0.42
C GLU A 125 -22.35 2.72 1.01
N VAL A 126 -22.01 2.89 2.29
CA VAL A 126 -22.11 4.18 2.99
C VAL A 126 -20.97 5.15 2.65
N PHE A 127 -19.95 4.71 1.92
CA PHE A 127 -18.83 5.57 1.54
C PHE A 127 -19.24 6.79 0.71
N ASN A 128 -20.22 6.64 -0.17
CA ASN A 128 -20.72 7.76 -0.98
C ASN A 128 -21.35 8.83 -0.09
N ASN A 129 -22.04 8.46 1.00
CA ASN A 129 -22.61 9.42 1.95
C ASN A 129 -21.51 10.21 2.66
N PHE A 130 -20.40 9.53 3.02
CA PHE A 130 -19.22 10.19 3.58
C PHE A 130 -18.62 11.20 2.59
N VAL A 131 -18.45 10.81 1.32
CA VAL A 131 -17.97 11.71 0.27
C VAL A 131 -18.86 12.94 0.16
N THR A 132 -20.17 12.76 0.07
CA THR A 132 -21.14 13.88 0.02
C THR A 132 -21.04 14.78 1.25
N THR A 133 -20.86 14.22 2.44
CA THR A 133 -20.69 15.02 3.68
C THR A 133 -19.43 15.87 3.63
N VAL A 134 -18.32 15.35 3.05
CA VAL A 134 -17.03 16.04 3.01
C VAL A 134 -16.99 17.15 1.96
N ILE A 135 -17.57 16.92 0.79
CA ILE A 135 -17.43 17.83 -0.37
C ILE A 135 -18.71 18.55 -0.78
N GLY A 136 -19.85 18.20 -0.16
CA GLY A 136 -21.16 18.76 -0.47
C GLY A 136 -21.92 17.97 -1.54
N GLU A 137 -23.22 18.28 -1.65
CA GLU A 137 -24.10 17.68 -2.65
C GLU A 137 -23.73 18.16 -4.07
N GLY A 138 -24.01 17.33 -5.06
CA GLY A 138 -23.83 17.66 -6.49
C GLY A 138 -22.42 17.43 -7.04
N ILE A 139 -21.44 17.05 -6.20
CA ILE A 139 -20.11 16.64 -6.65
C ILE A 139 -20.02 15.11 -6.53
N SER A 140 -19.71 14.46 -7.64
CA SER A 140 -19.45 13.01 -7.69
C SER A 140 -17.98 12.74 -7.90
N LEU A 141 -17.40 11.90 -7.08
CA LEU A 141 -16.02 11.40 -7.27
C LEU A 141 -16.06 9.92 -7.69
N ASN A 142 -15.20 9.57 -8.63
CA ASN A 142 -15.07 8.17 -9.06
C ASN A 142 -14.34 7.39 -7.95
N ARG A 143 -14.97 6.33 -7.45
CA ARG A 143 -14.45 5.47 -6.37
C ARG A 143 -13.12 4.81 -6.77
N ASP A 144 -12.98 4.37 -8.02
CA ASP A 144 -11.76 3.70 -8.48
C ASP A 144 -10.55 4.64 -8.46
N ILE A 145 -10.80 5.93 -8.76
CA ILE A 145 -9.76 6.97 -8.64
C ILE A 145 -9.37 7.14 -7.18
N ILE A 146 -10.34 7.22 -6.26
CA ILE A 146 -10.06 7.35 -4.82
C ILE A 146 -9.29 6.14 -4.29
N LEU A 147 -9.66 4.92 -4.68
CA LEU A 147 -8.96 3.69 -4.31
C LEU A 147 -7.51 3.70 -4.78
N LYS A 148 -7.27 4.15 -6.00
CA LYS A 148 -5.93 4.25 -6.57
C LYS A 148 -5.09 5.33 -5.89
N GLU A 149 -5.67 6.51 -5.64
CA GLU A 149 -4.99 7.60 -4.91
C GLU A 149 -4.67 7.18 -3.46
N PHE A 150 -5.58 6.47 -2.80
CA PHE A 150 -5.33 5.87 -1.49
C PHE A 150 -4.14 4.89 -1.54
N ALA A 151 -4.12 4.00 -2.53
CA ALA A 151 -3.03 3.04 -2.70
C ALA A 151 -1.67 3.73 -2.96
N GLU A 152 -1.64 4.80 -3.77
CA GLU A 152 -0.44 5.59 -4.00
C GLU A 152 0.06 6.26 -2.72
N GLU A 153 -0.83 6.85 -1.92
CA GLU A 153 -0.44 7.48 -0.66
C GLU A 153 0.16 6.46 0.31
N ILE A 154 -0.44 5.28 0.41
CA ILE A 154 0.11 4.18 1.23
C ILE A 154 1.50 3.78 0.74
N LEU A 155 1.72 3.69 -0.58
CA LEU A 155 3.05 3.42 -1.14
C LEU A 155 4.07 4.49 -0.74
N GLN A 156 3.69 5.77 -0.72
CA GLN A 156 4.58 6.85 -0.28
C GLN A 156 4.88 6.74 1.23
N ILE A 157 3.87 6.48 2.05
CA ILE A 157 4.02 6.32 3.50
C ILE A 157 4.98 5.15 3.84
N VAL A 158 4.86 4.01 3.16
CA VAL A 158 5.70 2.83 3.46
C VAL A 158 7.07 2.85 2.80
N LYS A 159 7.29 3.71 1.80
CA LYS A 159 8.54 3.78 1.05
C LYS A 159 9.80 3.86 1.93
N PRO A 160 9.85 4.63 3.04
CA PRO A 160 10.99 4.66 3.94
C PRO A 160 11.29 3.33 4.64
N TYR A 161 10.32 2.44 4.75
CA TYR A 161 10.39 1.18 5.49
C TYR A 161 10.48 -0.05 4.58
N LEU A 162 10.27 0.12 3.28
CA LEU A 162 10.16 -0.97 2.33
C LEU A 162 11.46 -1.76 2.21
N ASN A 163 11.37 -3.08 2.42
CA ASN A 163 12.47 -4.04 2.35
C ASN A 163 13.68 -3.73 3.25
N LYS A 164 13.46 -2.96 4.32
CA LYS A 164 14.48 -2.70 5.36
C LYS A 164 14.40 -3.75 6.48
N PRO A 165 15.47 -3.94 7.28
CA PRO A 165 15.51 -4.96 8.35
C PRO A 165 14.35 -4.89 9.34
N ASN A 166 13.93 -3.68 9.74
CA ASN A 166 12.82 -3.43 10.66
C ASN A 166 11.61 -2.80 9.95
N GLY A 167 11.40 -3.14 8.70
CA GLY A 167 10.35 -2.58 7.87
C GLY A 167 9.37 -3.62 7.36
N ILE A 168 8.76 -3.34 6.22
CA ILE A 168 7.79 -4.21 5.56
C ILE A 168 8.38 -4.79 4.27
N LYS A 169 8.17 -6.08 4.04
CA LYS A 169 8.52 -6.72 2.76
C LYS A 169 7.46 -6.39 1.71
N SER A 170 7.88 -6.31 0.43
CA SER A 170 6.95 -6.08 -0.70
C SER A 170 5.79 -7.07 -0.72
N SER A 171 6.04 -8.35 -0.40
CA SER A 171 4.98 -9.37 -0.31
C SER A 171 3.97 -9.10 0.81
N GLN A 172 4.41 -8.63 1.97
CA GLN A 172 3.51 -8.26 3.08
C GLN A 172 2.67 -7.03 2.73
N LEU A 173 3.28 -6.03 2.06
CA LEU A 173 2.57 -4.86 1.58
C LEU A 173 1.48 -5.24 0.57
N ILE A 174 1.78 -6.08 -0.42
CA ILE A 174 0.81 -6.57 -1.40
C ILE A 174 -0.32 -7.34 -0.72
N ASN A 175 0.00 -8.21 0.25
CA ASN A 175 -0.98 -8.97 1.00
C ASN A 175 -1.91 -8.11 1.86
N ALA A 176 -1.44 -6.96 2.36
CA ALA A 176 -2.30 -6.03 3.10
C ALA A 176 -3.47 -5.50 2.27
N PHE A 177 -3.33 -5.46 0.93
CA PHE A 177 -4.40 -5.08 -0.01
C PHE A 177 -5.27 -6.27 -0.48
N SER A 178 -5.22 -7.42 0.20
CA SER A 178 -5.96 -8.63 -0.22
C SER A 178 -7.48 -8.44 -0.30
N SER A 179 -8.07 -7.58 0.53
CA SER A 179 -9.51 -7.23 0.52
C SER A 179 -9.91 -6.22 -0.56
N PHE A 180 -8.96 -5.60 -1.26
CA PHE A 180 -9.22 -4.62 -2.31
C PHE A 180 -9.60 -5.29 -3.65
N PRO A 181 -10.26 -4.55 -4.59
CA PRO A 181 -10.53 -5.03 -5.93
C PRO A 181 -9.28 -5.50 -6.68
N ASN A 182 -9.46 -6.40 -7.64
CA ASN A 182 -8.34 -6.98 -8.39
C ASN A 182 -7.50 -5.93 -9.10
N GLU A 183 -8.10 -4.86 -9.60
CA GLU A 183 -7.42 -3.75 -10.26
C GLU A 183 -6.42 -3.06 -9.34
N ILE A 184 -6.79 -2.85 -8.08
CA ILE A 184 -5.91 -2.24 -7.07
C ILE A 184 -4.82 -3.22 -6.64
N LYS A 185 -5.15 -4.50 -6.46
CA LYS A 185 -4.14 -5.54 -6.16
C LYS A 185 -3.10 -5.67 -7.27
N GLN A 186 -3.54 -5.68 -8.53
CA GLN A 186 -2.65 -5.70 -9.69
C GLN A 186 -1.80 -4.43 -9.77
N TYR A 187 -2.42 -3.27 -9.53
CA TYR A 187 -1.71 -1.99 -9.51
C TYR A 187 -0.58 -1.97 -8.46
N ILE A 188 -0.87 -2.41 -7.22
CA ILE A 188 0.15 -2.47 -6.15
C ILE A 188 1.22 -3.52 -6.49
N SER A 189 0.83 -4.72 -6.92
CA SER A 189 1.80 -5.77 -7.25
C SER A 189 2.70 -5.37 -8.41
N GLY A 190 2.17 -4.75 -9.47
CA GLY A 190 2.92 -4.28 -10.63
C GLY A 190 4.06 -3.35 -10.26
N LYS A 191 3.88 -2.48 -9.25
CA LYS A 191 4.96 -1.60 -8.75
C LYS A 191 6.22 -2.36 -8.31
N PHE A 192 6.10 -3.63 -8.00
CA PHE A 192 7.20 -4.47 -7.50
C PHE A 192 7.59 -5.57 -8.47
N THR A 193 6.67 -6.05 -9.30
CA THR A 193 6.87 -7.22 -10.16
C THR A 193 7.27 -6.85 -11.59
N ASP A 194 6.99 -5.64 -12.06
CA ASP A 194 7.30 -5.24 -13.44
C ASP A 194 8.81 -5.30 -13.72
N ARG A 195 9.64 -4.81 -12.80
CA ARG A 195 11.10 -4.84 -13.01
C ARG A 195 11.68 -6.26 -13.03
N PRO A 196 11.41 -7.14 -12.03
CA PRO A 196 11.82 -8.54 -12.07
C PRO A 196 11.33 -9.28 -13.33
N LEU A 197 10.06 -9.07 -13.71
CA LEU A 197 9.49 -9.69 -14.90
C LEU A 197 10.24 -9.26 -16.17
N ASN A 198 10.39 -7.95 -16.36
CA ASN A 198 11.11 -7.39 -17.51
C ASN A 198 12.57 -7.86 -17.56
N ASN A 199 13.25 -7.99 -16.39
CA ASN A 199 14.60 -8.53 -16.36
C ASN A 199 14.65 -9.96 -16.87
N ILE A 200 13.77 -10.85 -16.41
CA ILE A 200 13.72 -12.24 -16.86
C ILE A 200 13.43 -12.30 -18.36
N GLU A 201 12.45 -11.54 -18.87
CA GLU A 201 12.10 -11.52 -20.29
C GLU A 201 13.26 -11.02 -21.16
N ASN A 202 13.95 -9.96 -20.74
CA ASN A 202 15.13 -9.43 -21.42
C ASN A 202 16.30 -10.43 -21.44
N GLN A 203 16.55 -11.11 -20.32
CA GLN A 203 17.62 -12.10 -20.25
C GLN A 203 17.33 -13.32 -21.15
N ILE A 204 16.08 -13.76 -21.21
CA ILE A 204 15.65 -14.80 -22.16
C ILE A 204 15.94 -14.38 -23.60
N GLU A 205 15.59 -13.16 -23.98
CA GLU A 205 15.78 -12.68 -25.36
C GLU A 205 17.27 -12.52 -25.72
N ILE A 206 18.08 -12.00 -24.79
CA ILE A 206 19.54 -11.93 -24.95
C ILE A 206 20.14 -13.33 -25.12
N THR A 207 19.70 -14.30 -24.32
CA THR A 207 20.19 -15.68 -24.40
C THR A 207 19.85 -16.33 -25.75
N LYS A 208 18.63 -16.14 -26.26
CA LYS A 208 18.23 -16.62 -27.59
C LYS A 208 19.16 -16.06 -28.67
N GLN A 209 19.38 -14.73 -28.67
CA GLN A 209 20.25 -14.10 -29.67
C GLN A 209 21.68 -14.64 -29.57
N LYS A 210 22.27 -14.77 -28.40
CA LYS A 210 23.60 -15.35 -28.20
C LYS A 210 23.70 -16.78 -28.73
N ARG A 211 22.68 -17.61 -28.44
CA ARG A 211 22.59 -19.00 -28.86
C ARG A 211 22.44 -19.15 -30.38
N ASP A 212 21.62 -18.26 -31.01
CA ASP A 212 21.46 -18.23 -32.48
C ASP A 212 22.75 -17.79 -33.19
N ASP A 213 23.53 -16.88 -32.55
CA ASP A 213 24.80 -16.39 -33.11
C ASP A 213 25.96 -17.40 -32.89
N ASN A 214 25.99 -18.10 -31.76
CA ASN A 214 27.05 -19.08 -31.46
C ASN A 214 26.49 -20.22 -30.54
N PRO A 215 25.95 -21.28 -31.15
CA PRO A 215 25.39 -22.42 -30.40
C PRO A 215 26.42 -23.24 -29.60
N ASN A 216 27.73 -23.16 -29.94
CA ASN A 216 28.75 -23.93 -29.24
C ASN A 216 28.93 -23.55 -27.79
N ASP A 217 28.61 -22.31 -27.43
CA ASP A 217 28.70 -21.80 -26.05
C ASP A 217 27.31 -21.79 -25.36
N ALA A 218 26.33 -22.53 -25.91
CA ALA A 218 24.95 -22.51 -25.41
C ALA A 218 24.83 -22.96 -23.94
N GLU A 219 25.66 -23.89 -23.47
CA GLU A 219 25.72 -24.29 -22.05
C GLU A 219 26.02 -23.08 -21.14
N GLU A 220 27.06 -22.30 -21.48
CA GLU A 220 27.46 -21.14 -20.71
C GLU A 220 26.33 -20.08 -20.68
N TYR A 221 25.64 -19.89 -21.79
CA TYR A 221 24.50 -18.96 -21.89
C TYR A 221 23.33 -19.40 -21.02
N GLY A 222 23.04 -20.70 -20.95
CA GLY A 222 22.02 -21.26 -20.06
C GLY A 222 22.34 -21.08 -18.58
N GLU A 223 23.60 -21.27 -18.18
CA GLU A 223 24.08 -21.02 -16.81
C GLU A 223 23.98 -19.53 -16.46
N GLU A 224 24.42 -18.64 -17.35
CA GLU A 224 24.34 -17.19 -17.18
C GLU A 224 22.89 -16.75 -17.01
N LEU A 225 21.96 -17.24 -17.86
CA LEU A 225 20.55 -16.97 -17.81
C LEU A 225 19.96 -17.35 -16.44
N TYR A 226 20.23 -18.59 -15.97
CA TYR A 226 19.76 -19.03 -14.65
C TYR A 226 20.29 -18.15 -13.53
N LYS A 227 21.59 -17.86 -13.54
CA LYS A 227 22.26 -17.05 -12.52
C LYS A 227 21.69 -15.63 -12.43
N ASN A 228 21.39 -15.01 -13.59
CA ASN A 228 20.91 -13.62 -13.66
C ASN A 228 19.40 -13.49 -13.37
N THR A 229 18.64 -14.59 -13.34
CA THR A 229 17.18 -14.55 -13.24
C THR A 229 16.62 -15.28 -12.01
N LYS A 230 17.38 -16.15 -11.35
CA LYS A 230 16.89 -16.99 -10.23
C LYS A 230 16.31 -16.19 -9.06
N GLU A 231 16.92 -15.06 -8.72
CA GLU A 231 16.47 -14.22 -7.60
C GLU A 231 15.14 -13.53 -7.94
N ASP A 232 15.02 -13.02 -9.17
CA ASP A 232 13.78 -12.41 -9.67
C ASP A 232 12.66 -13.44 -9.76
N LEU A 233 12.95 -14.66 -10.22
CA LEU A 233 11.97 -15.73 -10.27
C LEU A 233 11.47 -16.13 -8.87
N VAL A 234 12.38 -16.24 -7.89
CA VAL A 234 12.02 -16.50 -6.49
C VAL A 234 11.19 -15.35 -5.93
N PHE A 235 11.53 -14.11 -6.23
CA PHE A 235 10.75 -12.95 -5.81
C PHE A 235 9.34 -13.00 -6.39
N LEU A 236 9.17 -13.21 -7.69
CA LEU A 236 7.85 -13.32 -8.35
C LEU A 236 7.02 -14.47 -7.75
N LYS A 237 7.64 -15.62 -7.44
CA LYS A 237 6.99 -16.73 -6.75
C LYS A 237 6.44 -16.33 -5.38
N ASN A 238 7.22 -15.57 -4.61
CA ASN A 238 6.82 -15.12 -3.27
C ASN A 238 5.69 -14.09 -3.31
N VAL A 239 5.64 -13.26 -4.36
CA VAL A 239 4.62 -12.23 -4.54
C VAL A 239 3.32 -12.82 -5.10
N TRP A 240 3.41 -13.59 -6.17
CA TRP A 240 2.24 -14.09 -6.90
C TRP A 240 1.75 -15.47 -6.43
N GLY A 241 2.63 -16.25 -5.81
CA GLY A 241 2.39 -17.65 -5.48
C GLY A 241 2.64 -18.59 -6.66
N SER A 242 2.95 -19.86 -6.35
CA SER A 242 3.29 -20.89 -7.35
C SER A 242 2.15 -21.25 -8.31
N ASN A 243 0.89 -21.02 -7.90
CA ASN A 243 -0.31 -21.33 -8.69
C ASN A 243 -0.77 -20.16 -9.57
N ASN A 244 -0.12 -19.02 -9.51
CA ASN A 244 -0.45 -17.86 -10.33
C ASN A 244 -0.07 -18.11 -11.79
N VAL A 245 -0.98 -17.81 -12.72
CA VAL A 245 -0.79 -18.05 -14.16
C VAL A 245 0.39 -17.25 -14.71
N GLN A 246 0.56 -16.00 -14.31
CA GLN A 246 1.68 -15.15 -14.79
C GLN A 246 3.02 -15.71 -14.32
N TYR A 247 3.10 -16.16 -13.05
CA TYR A 247 4.29 -16.82 -12.53
C TYR A 247 4.61 -18.10 -13.33
N GLN A 248 3.60 -18.96 -13.55
CA GLN A 248 3.80 -20.19 -14.32
C GLN A 248 4.24 -19.93 -15.76
N MET A 249 3.68 -18.91 -16.41
CA MET A 249 4.07 -18.53 -17.77
C MET A 249 5.54 -18.11 -17.85
N ILE A 250 5.99 -17.21 -16.97
CA ILE A 250 7.38 -16.72 -17.01
C ILE A 250 8.37 -17.83 -16.57
N ALA A 251 8.01 -18.63 -15.57
CA ALA A 251 8.82 -19.76 -15.12
C ALA A 251 8.98 -20.82 -16.24
N ASN A 252 7.92 -21.12 -16.99
CA ASN A 252 7.97 -22.04 -18.11
C ASN A 252 8.78 -21.47 -19.28
N LYS A 253 8.63 -20.16 -19.60
CA LYS A 253 9.46 -19.52 -20.63
C LYS A 253 10.96 -19.64 -20.30
N LEU A 254 11.31 -19.31 -19.06
CA LEU A 254 12.68 -19.40 -18.57
C LEU A 254 13.23 -20.83 -18.61
N ALA A 255 12.46 -21.79 -18.09
CA ALA A 255 12.86 -23.20 -18.10
C ALA A 255 13.04 -23.75 -19.52
N ASN A 256 12.15 -23.40 -20.44
CA ASN A 256 12.26 -23.81 -21.84
C ASN A 256 13.50 -23.26 -22.52
N GLU A 257 13.86 -21.99 -22.26
CA GLU A 257 15.07 -21.42 -22.85
C GLU A 257 16.34 -22.06 -22.30
N ILE A 258 16.39 -22.32 -20.99
CA ILE A 258 17.51 -23.05 -20.38
C ILE A 258 17.64 -24.47 -20.97
N LEU A 259 16.50 -25.16 -21.13
CA LEU A 259 16.48 -26.49 -21.76
C LEU A 259 16.94 -26.43 -23.23
N GLN A 260 16.55 -25.40 -23.97
CA GLN A 260 16.98 -25.24 -25.36
C GLN A 260 18.49 -25.01 -25.45
N CYS A 261 19.08 -24.23 -24.54
CA CYS A 261 20.54 -24.09 -24.46
C CYS A 261 21.23 -25.44 -24.29
N ALA A 262 20.70 -26.30 -23.41
CA ALA A 262 21.25 -27.67 -23.24
C ALA A 262 21.10 -28.52 -24.50
N VAL A 263 19.95 -28.44 -25.19
CA VAL A 263 19.70 -29.21 -26.44
C VAL A 263 20.68 -28.77 -27.54
N ASP A 264 20.85 -27.47 -27.74
CA ASP A 264 21.70 -26.95 -28.81
C ASP A 264 23.17 -27.32 -28.56
N PHE A 265 23.63 -27.24 -27.29
CA PHE A 265 24.97 -27.71 -26.92
C PHE A 265 25.19 -29.19 -27.27
N PHE A 266 24.21 -30.07 -26.99
CA PHE A 266 24.34 -31.50 -27.28
C PHE A 266 24.19 -31.87 -28.78
N VAL A 267 23.55 -31.03 -29.60
CA VAL A 267 23.37 -31.28 -31.02
C VAL A 267 24.63 -30.89 -31.80
N GLU A 268 25.41 -29.93 -31.35
CA GLU A 268 26.65 -29.49 -31.97
C GLU A 268 27.87 -30.39 -31.63
N TYR A 269 27.73 -31.24 -30.57
CA TYR A 269 28.71 -32.27 -30.20
C TYR A 269 28.32 -33.64 -30.74
#